data_ab165585e3a5596f584cc190458f0a41
#
_entry.id   ab165585e3a5596f584cc190458f0a41
#
_cell.length_a   1.000
_cell.length_b   1.000
_cell.length_c   1.000
_cell.angle_alpha   90.00
_cell.angle_beta   90.00
_cell.angle_gamma   90.00
#
_symmetry.space_group_name_H-M   'P 1'
#
loop_
_entity.id
_entity.type
_entity.pdbx_description
1 polymer ?
#
loop_
_entity_poly.entity_id
_entity_poly.type
_entity_poly.pdbx_seq_one_letter_code
_entity_poly.pdbx_strand_id
1 'polypeptide(L)'
;VKIFNSKIEKIETEEANIYGYGFDDFYCKNSGIENIEIEDNTKLNILVIHGSLDGGTIENNEYNPLTRKMLKTKNFDYVALGHIHKLDYNQEENQNIVYPGSTVSLGFDELGSHGMIVGDLEKDKIQLEFIPLDEMEFKLQEVDVTGINSKEELIEKINEIKFKENELIEIILVGKRKFEINKYELYKLILNDKIIKIKNKTKIDYNLEKLANETTLKGLFAKEMLQKLNEDNLSEEDKEIIEKAVEIGLEALE
;
A
#
# COMPACT_ATOMS: atom_id res chain seq x y z
N VAL A 1 30.07 13.21 -5.35
CA VAL A 1 28.60 13.28 -5.21
C VAL A 1 28.19 14.73 -5.16
N LYS A 2 27.19 15.13 -5.94
CA LYS A 2 26.56 16.45 -5.88
C LYS A 2 25.22 16.33 -5.20
N ILE A 3 24.96 17.20 -4.21
CA ILE A 3 23.67 17.38 -3.58
C ILE A 3 23.12 18.71 -4.09
N PHE A 4 21.92 18.69 -4.65
CA PHE A 4 21.23 19.90 -5.08
C PHE A 4 20.61 20.64 -3.89
N ASN A 5 20.64 21.98 -3.95
CA ASN A 5 20.04 22.84 -2.94
C ASN A 5 18.57 23.16 -3.26
N SER A 6 17.93 23.98 -2.41
CA SER A 6 16.55 24.46 -2.56
C SER A 6 16.35 25.52 -3.67
N LYS A 7 17.22 25.50 -4.64
CA LYS A 7 17.11 26.26 -5.89
C LYS A 7 17.43 25.33 -7.05
N ILE A 8 16.80 25.60 -8.19
CA ILE A 8 17.14 24.87 -9.41
C ILE A 8 18.63 25.13 -9.73
N GLU A 9 19.38 24.05 -9.79
CA GLU A 9 20.78 24.08 -10.20
C GLU A 9 20.98 23.25 -11.47
N LYS A 10 21.94 23.59 -12.27
CA LYS A 10 22.37 22.85 -13.47
C LYS A 10 23.82 22.41 -13.32
N ILE A 11 24.07 21.13 -13.61
CA ILE A 11 25.40 20.59 -13.82
C ILE A 11 25.54 20.35 -15.32
N GLU A 12 26.57 20.91 -15.91
CA GLU A 12 26.86 20.74 -17.32
C GLU A 12 28.05 19.78 -17.50
N THR A 13 27.85 18.80 -18.37
CA THR A 13 28.91 17.89 -18.83
C THR A 13 29.08 18.05 -20.36
N GLU A 14 29.99 17.29 -20.96
CA GLU A 14 30.16 17.28 -22.41
C GLU A 14 28.89 16.77 -23.12
N GLU A 15 28.20 15.75 -22.55
CA GLU A 15 27.07 15.04 -23.18
C GLU A 15 25.73 15.42 -22.63
N ALA A 16 25.65 15.94 -21.39
CA ALA A 16 24.39 16.14 -20.68
C ALA A 16 24.35 17.42 -19.84
N ASN A 17 23.16 17.99 -19.73
CA ASN A 17 22.75 18.97 -18.74
C ASN A 17 21.88 18.29 -17.69
N ILE A 18 22.31 18.29 -16.44
CA ILE A 18 21.59 17.66 -15.33
C ILE A 18 21.02 18.78 -14.46
N TYR A 19 19.72 18.91 -14.46
CA TYR A 19 18.98 19.84 -13.62
C TYR A 19 18.53 19.13 -12.34
N GLY A 20 18.59 19.84 -11.23
CA GLY A 20 18.15 19.27 -9.97
C GLY A 20 17.65 20.30 -8.97
N TYR A 21 16.86 19.85 -8.02
CA TYR A 21 16.33 20.61 -6.93
C TYR A 21 16.28 19.76 -5.68
N GLY A 22 16.79 20.26 -4.56
CA GLY A 22 16.73 19.64 -3.24
C GLY A 22 15.82 20.44 -2.30
N PHE A 23 15.21 19.78 -1.35
CA PHE A 23 14.41 20.43 -0.31
C PHE A 23 15.32 20.97 0.79
N ASP A 24 14.97 22.13 1.34
CA ASP A 24 15.61 22.70 2.51
C ASP A 24 14.71 22.59 3.76
N ASP A 25 13.48 22.09 3.58
CA ASP A 25 12.51 21.82 4.65
C ASP A 25 11.81 20.48 4.37
N PHE A 26 11.01 20.00 5.32
CA PHE A 26 10.18 18.79 5.17
C PHE A 26 9.13 18.93 4.06
N TYR A 27 8.74 20.16 3.73
CA TYR A 27 7.69 20.46 2.76
C TYR A 27 8.20 21.38 1.66
N CYS A 28 7.73 21.15 0.44
CA CYS A 28 7.96 22.04 -0.70
C CYS A 28 6.67 22.15 -1.50
N LYS A 29 6.08 23.34 -1.53
CA LYS A 29 4.85 23.59 -2.30
C LYS A 29 5.11 23.89 -3.77
N ASN A 30 6.28 24.41 -4.08
CA ASN A 30 6.67 24.78 -5.42
C ASN A 30 8.19 24.84 -5.54
N SER A 31 8.76 24.02 -6.40
CA SER A 31 10.21 24.00 -6.68
C SER A 31 10.63 25.06 -7.70
N GLY A 32 9.70 25.70 -8.37
CA GLY A 32 10.00 26.64 -9.47
C GLY A 32 10.37 25.96 -10.78
N ILE A 33 10.11 24.66 -10.93
CA ILE A 33 10.46 23.88 -12.13
C ILE A 33 9.79 24.43 -13.40
N GLU A 34 8.63 25.08 -13.25
CA GLU A 34 7.95 25.76 -14.34
C GLU A 34 8.78 26.87 -14.98
N ASN A 35 9.78 27.39 -14.25
CA ASN A 35 10.66 28.45 -14.73
C ASN A 35 11.94 27.92 -15.43
N ILE A 36 12.13 26.60 -15.48
CA ILE A 36 13.28 26.03 -16.20
C ILE A 36 13.07 26.23 -17.71
N GLU A 37 14.08 26.75 -18.34
CA GLU A 37 14.21 26.79 -19.80
C GLU A 37 15.42 25.96 -20.21
N ILE A 38 15.22 25.06 -21.17
CA ILE A 38 16.30 24.26 -21.75
C ILE A 38 16.93 25.08 -22.86
N GLU A 39 18.18 25.52 -22.64
CA GLU A 39 18.92 26.38 -23.57
C GLU A 39 19.59 25.58 -24.70
N ASP A 40 20.02 24.36 -24.41
CA ASP A 40 20.73 23.50 -25.35
C ASP A 40 20.03 22.14 -25.51
N ASN A 41 19.36 21.98 -26.63
CA ASN A 41 18.68 20.74 -27.00
C ASN A 41 19.59 19.74 -27.74
N THR A 42 20.86 20.07 -27.98
CA THR A 42 21.82 19.13 -28.60
C THR A 42 22.37 18.13 -27.58
N LYS A 43 22.41 18.51 -26.31
CA LYS A 43 22.79 17.64 -25.19
C LYS A 43 21.56 16.93 -24.59
N LEU A 44 21.82 15.84 -23.89
CA LEU A 44 20.78 15.23 -23.03
C LEU A 44 20.39 16.18 -21.91
N ASN A 45 19.11 16.37 -21.70
CA ASN A 45 18.56 17.20 -20.63
C ASN A 45 17.85 16.30 -19.61
N ILE A 46 18.46 16.13 -18.46
CA ILE A 46 18.01 15.23 -17.40
C ILE A 46 17.54 16.04 -16.21
N LEU A 47 16.37 15.74 -15.67
CA LEU A 47 15.89 16.31 -14.41
C LEU A 47 15.97 15.28 -13.30
N VAL A 48 16.55 15.68 -12.16
CA VAL A 48 16.57 14.87 -10.92
C VAL A 48 15.82 15.65 -9.85
N ILE A 49 14.67 15.14 -9.42
CA ILE A 49 13.79 15.87 -8.52
C ILE A 49 12.94 14.94 -7.63
N HIS A 50 12.66 15.41 -6.42
CA HIS A 50 11.75 14.75 -5.49
C HIS A 50 10.39 15.46 -5.56
N GLY A 51 9.28 14.70 -5.66
CA GLY A 51 7.95 15.29 -5.70
C GLY A 51 6.83 14.32 -6.07
N SER A 52 5.60 14.76 -5.86
CA SER A 52 4.37 14.00 -6.15
C SER A 52 3.88 14.30 -7.57
N LEU A 53 3.81 13.26 -8.42
CA LEU A 53 3.39 13.37 -9.81
C LEU A 53 1.87 13.12 -9.95
N ASP A 54 1.17 14.00 -10.72
CA ASP A 54 -0.26 13.90 -11.10
C ASP A 54 -1.26 13.77 -9.94
N GLY A 55 -0.97 14.49 -8.86
CA GLY A 55 -1.90 14.60 -7.75
C GLY A 55 -1.83 13.42 -6.81
N GLY A 56 -0.84 13.38 -6.01
CA GLY A 56 -1.02 12.85 -4.67
C GLY A 56 -2.30 13.47 -4.08
N THR A 57 -3.01 12.74 -3.24
CA THR A 57 -4.25 13.19 -2.57
C THR A 57 -4.13 14.65 -2.13
N ILE A 58 -5.26 15.36 -2.04
CA ILE A 58 -5.37 16.78 -1.63
C ILE A 58 -4.54 17.09 -0.37
N GLU A 59 -4.29 16.08 0.48
CA GLU A 59 -3.44 16.14 1.67
C GLU A 59 -1.92 16.21 1.35
N ASN A 60 -1.49 15.84 0.15
CA ASN A 60 -0.07 15.72 -0.25
C ASN A 60 0.43 16.86 -1.17
N ASN A 61 -0.27 18.00 -1.26
CA ASN A 61 0.19 19.18 -2.00
C ASN A 61 1.47 19.83 -1.42
N GLU A 62 2.04 19.25 -0.39
CA GLU A 62 3.21 19.77 0.32
C GLU A 62 4.54 19.18 -0.16
N TYR A 63 4.49 18.14 -0.99
CA TYR A 63 5.67 17.43 -1.49
C TYR A 63 5.95 17.72 -2.96
N ASN A 64 6.16 19.01 -3.30
CA ASN A 64 6.50 19.46 -4.65
C ASN A 64 5.57 18.83 -5.71
N PRO A 65 4.33 19.31 -5.82
CA PRO A 65 3.35 18.75 -6.77
C PRO A 65 3.81 19.01 -8.20
N LEU A 66 3.93 17.94 -8.97
CA LEU A 66 4.34 17.92 -10.37
C LEU A 66 3.20 17.36 -11.23
N THR A 67 3.18 17.71 -12.51
CA THR A 67 2.29 17.06 -13.47
C THR A 67 3.07 16.55 -14.67
N ARG A 68 2.66 15.37 -15.20
CA ARG A 68 3.24 14.84 -16.45
C ARG A 68 3.13 15.82 -17.60
N LYS A 69 2.02 16.56 -17.67
CA LYS A 69 1.81 17.61 -18.67
C LYS A 69 2.88 18.69 -18.57
N MET A 70 3.14 19.20 -17.37
CA MET A 70 4.16 20.22 -17.13
C MET A 70 5.55 19.69 -17.52
N LEU A 71 5.92 18.51 -17.05
CA LEU A 71 7.22 17.90 -17.34
C LEU A 71 7.42 17.67 -18.84
N LYS A 72 6.40 17.19 -19.55
CA LYS A 72 6.44 17.00 -21.01
C LYS A 72 6.63 18.30 -21.77
N THR A 73 6.06 19.43 -21.29
CA THR A 73 6.25 20.74 -21.94
C THR A 73 7.66 21.31 -21.79
N LYS A 74 8.46 20.79 -20.87
CA LYS A 74 9.83 21.23 -20.60
C LYS A 74 10.89 20.54 -21.46
N ASN A 75 10.50 19.54 -22.25
CA ASN A 75 11.38 18.81 -23.15
C ASN A 75 12.63 18.19 -22.49
N PHE A 76 12.48 17.70 -21.25
CA PHE A 76 13.49 16.83 -20.67
C PHE A 76 13.53 15.50 -21.41
N ASP A 77 14.72 15.01 -21.70
CA ASP A 77 14.91 13.69 -22.28
C ASP A 77 14.60 12.60 -21.21
N TYR A 78 14.99 12.83 -19.96
CA TYR A 78 14.72 11.94 -18.84
C TYR A 78 14.41 12.70 -17.55
N VAL A 79 13.48 12.20 -16.76
CA VAL A 79 13.09 12.73 -15.45
C VAL A 79 13.19 11.63 -14.42
N ALA A 80 14.21 11.70 -13.56
CA ALA A 80 14.39 10.83 -12.41
C ALA A 80 13.63 11.39 -11.21
N LEU A 81 12.57 10.72 -10.81
CA LEU A 81 11.71 11.12 -9.70
C LEU A 81 12.00 10.32 -8.43
N GLY A 82 11.99 11.00 -7.29
CA GLY A 82 11.91 10.39 -5.98
C GLY A 82 10.61 10.77 -5.29
N HIS A 83 10.26 10.16 -4.16
CA HIS A 83 9.10 10.32 -3.30
C HIS A 83 8.20 9.08 -3.26
N ILE A 84 7.79 8.55 -4.39
CA ILE A 84 6.92 7.37 -4.46
C ILE A 84 7.79 6.11 -4.35
N HIS A 85 7.51 5.28 -3.34
CA HIS A 85 8.26 4.06 -3.07
C HIS A 85 7.87 2.90 -4.00
N LYS A 86 6.78 3.03 -4.72
CA LYS A 86 6.35 2.07 -5.73
C LYS A 86 7.01 2.39 -7.07
N LEU A 87 7.48 1.35 -7.76
CA LEU A 87 7.96 1.47 -9.14
C LEU A 87 6.87 2.02 -10.05
N ASP A 88 7.15 3.11 -10.75
CA ASP A 88 6.36 3.66 -11.84
C ASP A 88 7.25 3.83 -13.08
N TYR A 89 7.39 2.73 -13.80
CA TYR A 89 8.13 2.61 -15.04
C TYR A 89 7.45 1.57 -15.94
N ASN A 90 7.23 1.93 -17.19
CA ASN A 90 6.71 1.05 -18.21
C ASN A 90 7.40 1.34 -19.54
N GLN A 91 8.00 0.34 -20.15
CA GLN A 91 8.75 0.47 -21.40
C GLN A 91 7.90 1.01 -22.56
N GLU A 92 6.61 0.77 -22.56
CA GLU A 92 5.71 1.18 -23.66
C GLU A 92 5.09 2.57 -23.42
N GLU A 93 4.73 2.88 -22.17
CA GLU A 93 3.90 4.05 -21.84
C GLU A 93 4.67 5.16 -21.12
N ASN A 94 5.68 4.81 -20.31
CA ASN A 94 6.38 5.73 -19.42
C ASN A 94 7.87 5.39 -19.35
N GLN A 95 8.60 5.79 -20.39
CA GLN A 95 10.05 5.51 -20.47
C GLN A 95 10.90 6.62 -19.87
N ASN A 96 10.42 7.87 -19.86
CA ASN A 96 11.24 9.03 -19.59
C ASN A 96 10.87 9.83 -18.34
N ILE A 97 9.77 9.50 -17.64
CA ILE A 97 9.38 10.12 -16.36
C ILE A 97 9.18 8.99 -15.36
N VAL A 98 10.17 8.72 -14.51
CA VAL A 98 10.29 7.44 -13.84
C VAL A 98 10.48 7.60 -12.33
N TYR A 99 9.67 6.88 -11.55
CA TYR A 99 9.97 6.54 -10.15
C TYR A 99 10.58 5.14 -10.12
N PRO A 100 11.82 4.98 -9.68
CA PRO A 100 12.40 3.65 -9.49
C PRO A 100 11.79 2.91 -8.30
N GLY A 101 11.09 3.61 -7.41
CA GLY A 101 10.64 3.11 -6.13
C GLY A 101 11.73 3.17 -5.06
N SER A 102 11.47 2.51 -3.92
CA SER A 102 12.49 2.24 -2.92
C SER A 102 13.40 1.09 -3.38
N THR A 103 14.64 1.08 -2.93
CA THR A 103 15.63 0.04 -3.32
C THR A 103 15.31 -1.31 -2.69
N VAL A 104 14.71 -1.31 -1.51
CA VAL A 104 14.24 -2.50 -0.77
C VAL A 104 12.93 -2.17 -0.08
N SER A 105 12.05 -3.15 0.09
CA SER A 105 10.85 -3.00 0.89
C SER A 105 11.20 -2.98 2.39
N LEU A 106 10.56 -2.10 3.15
CA LEU A 106 10.74 -1.99 4.59
C LEU A 106 9.57 -2.57 5.39
N GLY A 107 8.50 -3.02 4.73
CA GLY A 107 7.34 -3.56 5.41
C GLY A 107 6.14 -3.88 4.52
N PHE A 108 5.04 -4.23 5.18
CA PHE A 108 3.79 -4.64 4.51
C PHE A 108 3.00 -3.50 3.85
N ASP A 109 3.42 -2.29 3.97
CA ASP A 109 2.93 -1.10 3.26
C ASP A 109 3.62 -0.88 1.91
N GLU A 110 4.72 -1.61 1.67
CA GLU A 110 5.49 -1.56 0.44
C GLU A 110 5.57 -2.95 -0.21
N LEU A 111 4.44 -3.41 -0.76
CA LEU A 111 4.36 -4.72 -1.41
C LEU A 111 4.91 -4.69 -2.83
N GLY A 112 5.42 -5.84 -3.28
CA GLY A 112 5.95 -6.03 -4.61
C GLY A 112 7.47 -6.00 -4.66
N SER A 113 8.02 -6.02 -5.86
CA SER A 113 9.47 -6.03 -6.08
C SER A 113 10.03 -4.62 -6.01
N HIS A 114 11.13 -4.44 -5.27
CA HIS A 114 11.85 -3.18 -5.11
C HIS A 114 13.25 -3.32 -5.69
N GLY A 115 13.83 -2.19 -6.12
CA GLY A 115 15.10 -2.24 -6.78
C GLY A 115 15.56 -0.90 -7.35
N MET A 116 16.24 -0.97 -8.48
CA MET A 116 16.76 0.21 -9.16
C MET A 116 16.49 0.15 -10.67
N ILE A 117 16.52 1.32 -11.29
CA ILE A 117 16.52 1.45 -12.74
C ILE A 117 17.96 1.68 -13.21
N VAL A 118 18.38 0.91 -14.18
CA VAL A 118 19.68 1.05 -14.86
C VAL A 118 19.44 1.15 -16.35
N GLY A 119 20.28 1.86 -17.06
CA GLY A 119 20.18 1.91 -18.50
C GLY A 119 21.01 2.97 -19.18
N ASP A 120 20.84 3.04 -20.49
CA ASP A 120 21.54 3.97 -21.37
C ASP A 120 20.57 5.01 -21.90
N LEU A 121 21.02 6.27 -21.87
CA LEU A 121 20.31 7.42 -22.41
C LEU A 121 21.12 8.01 -23.56
N GLU A 122 20.51 8.02 -24.73
CA GLU A 122 20.98 8.75 -25.89
C GLU A 122 19.90 9.74 -26.32
N LYS A 123 20.25 10.75 -27.11
CA LYS A 123 19.24 11.65 -27.67
C LYS A 123 18.25 10.85 -28.50
N ASP A 124 16.96 11.00 -28.18
CA ASP A 124 15.85 10.30 -28.83
C ASP A 124 15.82 8.75 -28.62
N LYS A 125 16.68 8.23 -27.75
CA LYS A 125 16.67 6.79 -27.42
C LYS A 125 16.91 6.55 -25.93
N ILE A 126 15.98 5.85 -25.31
CA ILE A 126 16.02 5.47 -23.90
C ILE A 126 15.94 3.95 -23.81
N GLN A 127 16.92 3.33 -23.12
CA GLN A 127 16.93 1.90 -22.85
C GLN A 127 17.14 1.69 -21.35
N LEU A 128 16.05 1.38 -20.65
CA LEU A 128 16.06 1.20 -19.21
C LEU A 128 15.65 -0.23 -18.85
N GLU A 129 16.22 -0.72 -17.77
CA GLU A 129 15.89 -2.00 -17.16
C GLU A 129 15.69 -1.82 -15.65
N PHE A 130 14.64 -2.45 -15.11
CA PHE A 130 14.47 -2.56 -13.66
C PHE A 130 15.24 -3.76 -13.15
N ILE A 131 16.12 -3.53 -12.18
CA ILE A 131 16.90 -4.57 -11.51
C ILE A 131 16.35 -4.74 -10.09
N PRO A 132 15.69 -5.85 -9.77
CA PRO A 132 15.23 -6.13 -8.41
C PRO A 132 16.42 -6.33 -7.48
N LEU A 133 16.35 -5.75 -6.28
CA LEU A 133 17.37 -5.83 -5.25
C LEU A 133 16.86 -6.49 -3.96
N ASP A 134 15.55 -6.74 -3.85
CA ASP A 134 14.97 -7.37 -2.68
C ASP A 134 15.47 -8.82 -2.53
N GLU A 135 16.08 -9.11 -1.39
CA GLU A 135 16.35 -10.49 -0.96
C GLU A 135 15.09 -11.13 -0.33
N MET A 136 14.22 -10.30 0.29
CA MET A 136 12.99 -10.72 0.94
C MET A 136 11.79 -9.94 0.39
N GLU A 137 10.68 -10.61 0.17
CA GLU A 137 9.44 -10.04 -0.36
C GLU A 137 8.33 -10.09 0.70
N PHE A 138 7.73 -8.93 1.02
CA PHE A 138 6.58 -8.85 1.92
C PHE A 138 5.28 -9.19 1.19
N LYS A 139 4.47 -10.08 1.78
CA LYS A 139 3.19 -10.51 1.22
C LYS A 139 2.07 -10.53 2.24
N LEU A 140 0.87 -10.20 1.79
CA LEU A 140 -0.36 -10.35 2.56
C LEU A 140 -1.04 -11.65 2.16
N GLN A 141 -1.43 -12.45 3.16
CA GLN A 141 -2.19 -13.67 2.96
C GLN A 141 -3.48 -13.60 3.77
N GLU A 142 -4.60 -13.52 3.08
CA GLU A 142 -5.91 -13.61 3.73
C GLU A 142 -6.26 -15.06 4.05
N VAL A 143 -6.81 -15.27 5.25
CA VAL A 143 -7.32 -16.55 5.70
C VAL A 143 -8.75 -16.33 6.20
N ASP A 144 -9.72 -16.83 5.45
CA ASP A 144 -11.13 -16.82 5.86
C ASP A 144 -11.37 -17.88 6.94
N VAL A 145 -11.84 -17.43 8.10
CA VAL A 145 -12.17 -18.29 9.26
C VAL A 145 -13.61 -18.74 9.26
N THR A 146 -14.41 -18.34 8.28
CA THR A 146 -15.81 -18.74 8.21
C THR A 146 -15.93 -20.25 8.07
N GLY A 147 -16.71 -20.87 8.93
CA GLY A 147 -16.85 -22.33 8.99
C GLY A 147 -15.79 -23.08 9.82
N ILE A 148 -14.73 -22.41 10.24
CA ILE A 148 -13.76 -22.97 11.18
C ILE A 148 -14.40 -22.99 12.58
N ASN A 149 -14.30 -24.14 13.29
CA ASN A 149 -15.00 -24.33 14.53
C ASN A 149 -14.11 -24.27 15.78
N SER A 150 -12.79 -24.35 15.60
CA SER A 150 -11.83 -24.30 16.71
C SER A 150 -10.54 -23.57 16.33
N LYS A 151 -9.80 -23.20 17.37
CA LYS A 151 -8.47 -22.60 17.21
C LYS A 151 -7.47 -23.60 16.59
N GLU A 152 -7.57 -24.86 16.96
CA GLU A 152 -6.72 -25.94 16.46
C GLU A 152 -6.88 -26.09 14.93
N GLU A 153 -8.12 -26.10 14.45
CA GLU A 153 -8.44 -26.17 13.02
C GLU A 153 -7.90 -24.95 12.26
N LEU A 154 -7.99 -23.75 12.87
CA LEU A 154 -7.38 -22.54 12.29
C LEU A 154 -5.85 -22.65 12.17
N ILE A 155 -5.19 -23.16 13.22
CA ILE A 155 -3.74 -23.33 13.25
C ILE A 155 -3.30 -24.36 12.19
N GLU A 156 -4.00 -25.47 12.06
CA GLU A 156 -3.75 -26.47 11.02
C GLU A 156 -3.86 -25.84 9.63
N LYS A 157 -4.94 -25.13 9.37
CA LYS A 157 -5.16 -24.42 8.09
C LYS A 157 -4.03 -23.43 7.78
N ILE A 158 -3.57 -22.67 8.76
CA ILE A 158 -2.45 -21.73 8.56
C ILE A 158 -1.14 -22.47 8.30
N ASN A 159 -0.87 -23.55 9.02
CA ASN A 159 0.36 -24.33 8.87
C ASN A 159 0.43 -25.09 7.54
N GLU A 160 -0.69 -25.37 6.88
CA GLU A 160 -0.72 -26.01 5.57
C GLU A 160 -0.34 -25.03 4.43
N ILE A 161 -0.39 -23.71 4.66
CA ILE A 161 -0.04 -22.70 3.66
C ILE A 161 1.46 -22.75 3.42
N LYS A 162 1.84 -22.90 2.16
CA LYS A 162 3.24 -22.93 1.74
C LYS A 162 3.64 -21.58 1.19
N PHE A 163 4.77 -21.08 1.68
CA PHE A 163 5.39 -19.84 1.23
C PHE A 163 6.77 -20.13 0.63
N LYS A 164 7.26 -19.22 -0.20
CA LYS A 164 8.62 -19.31 -0.73
C LYS A 164 9.63 -18.94 0.35
N GLU A 165 10.88 -19.37 0.15
CA GLU A 165 11.95 -19.14 1.13
C GLU A 165 12.21 -17.65 1.39
N ASN A 166 12.07 -16.84 0.37
CA ASN A 166 12.30 -15.39 0.41
C ASN A 166 11.04 -14.56 0.72
N GLU A 167 9.95 -15.15 1.20
CA GLU A 167 8.72 -14.41 1.55
C GLU A 167 8.61 -14.18 3.05
N LEU A 168 8.16 -12.97 3.43
CA LEU A 168 7.73 -12.59 4.78
C LEU A 168 6.23 -12.27 4.74
N ILE A 169 5.47 -12.91 5.64
CA ILE A 169 4.01 -12.96 5.51
C ILE A 169 3.31 -12.24 6.65
N GLU A 170 2.35 -11.38 6.29
CA GLU A 170 1.29 -10.94 7.18
C GLU A 170 0.02 -11.75 6.90
N ILE A 171 -0.42 -12.56 7.86
CA ILE A 171 -1.71 -13.22 7.81
C ILE A 171 -2.80 -12.21 8.20
N ILE A 172 -3.83 -12.10 7.38
CA ILE A 172 -5.03 -11.31 7.66
C ILE A 172 -6.19 -12.28 7.84
N LEU A 173 -6.62 -12.46 9.07
CA LEU A 173 -7.79 -13.28 9.37
C LEU A 173 -9.05 -12.48 9.05
N VAL A 174 -9.93 -13.02 8.22
CA VAL A 174 -11.19 -12.43 7.77
C VAL A 174 -12.35 -13.38 7.98
N GLY A 175 -13.60 -12.89 7.79
CA GLY A 175 -14.79 -13.72 7.89
C GLY A 175 -15.39 -13.77 9.30
N LYS A 176 -16.30 -14.73 9.53
CA LYS A 176 -17.07 -14.89 10.79
C LYS A 176 -16.47 -16.03 11.64
N ARG A 177 -16.06 -15.72 12.88
CA ARG A 177 -15.48 -16.67 13.83
C ARG A 177 -16.47 -17.09 14.92
N LYS A 178 -16.37 -18.34 15.38
CA LYS A 178 -17.17 -18.90 16.48
C LYS A 178 -16.40 -19.04 17.79
N PHE A 179 -15.11 -18.67 17.81
CA PHE A 179 -14.22 -18.83 18.97
C PHE A 179 -13.34 -17.59 19.11
N GLU A 180 -12.80 -17.37 20.28
CA GLU A 180 -11.86 -16.26 20.50
C GLU A 180 -10.53 -16.51 19.84
N ILE A 181 -9.97 -15.46 19.24
CA ILE A 181 -8.67 -15.46 18.59
C ILE A 181 -7.71 -14.60 19.38
N ASN A 182 -6.80 -15.25 20.11
CA ASN A 182 -5.69 -14.60 20.76
C ASN A 182 -4.45 -14.67 19.87
N LYS A 183 -4.01 -13.51 19.36
CA LYS A 183 -2.85 -13.43 18.44
C LYS A 183 -1.56 -13.97 19.07
N TYR A 184 -1.33 -13.73 20.35
CA TYR A 184 -0.12 -14.20 21.04
C TYR A 184 -0.06 -15.73 21.16
N GLU A 185 -1.22 -16.38 21.32
CA GLU A 185 -1.29 -17.84 21.29
C GLU A 185 -1.05 -18.38 19.89
N LEU A 186 -1.64 -17.76 18.87
CA LEU A 186 -1.40 -18.14 17.48
C LEU A 186 0.09 -18.09 17.12
N TYR A 187 0.80 -17.02 17.47
CA TYR A 187 2.25 -16.94 17.23
C TYR A 187 3.07 -18.05 17.86
N LYS A 188 2.61 -18.61 18.98
CA LYS A 188 3.32 -19.72 19.67
C LYS A 188 3.06 -21.09 19.02
N LEU A 189 1.94 -21.23 18.33
CA LEU A 189 1.44 -22.51 17.82
C LEU A 189 1.62 -22.64 16.29
N ILE A 190 1.77 -21.52 15.59
CA ILE A 190 2.10 -21.51 14.18
C ILE A 190 3.58 -21.86 14.02
N LEU A 191 3.86 -22.89 13.22
CA LEU A 191 5.21 -23.44 13.03
C LEU A 191 5.98 -22.76 11.89
N ASN A 192 5.31 -21.92 11.09
CA ASN A 192 5.91 -21.28 9.92
C ASN A 192 6.57 -19.95 10.29
N ASP A 193 7.89 -19.92 10.29
CA ASP A 193 8.73 -18.77 10.62
C ASP A 193 8.64 -17.60 9.61
N LYS A 194 8.05 -17.84 8.44
CA LYS A 194 7.78 -16.80 7.45
C LYS A 194 6.61 -15.88 7.86
N ILE A 195 5.76 -16.35 8.76
CA ILE A 195 4.62 -15.57 9.26
C ILE A 195 5.08 -14.67 10.40
N ILE A 196 5.39 -13.42 10.07
CA ILE A 196 5.93 -12.45 11.04
C ILE A 196 4.87 -11.50 11.58
N LYS A 197 3.67 -11.49 11.00
CA LYS A 197 2.58 -10.63 11.47
C LYS A 197 1.20 -11.26 11.26
N ILE A 198 0.32 -11.07 12.24
CA ILE A 198 -1.08 -11.52 12.18
C ILE A 198 -1.99 -10.35 12.50
N LYS A 199 -2.89 -10.04 11.56
CA LYS A 199 -4.00 -9.11 11.76
C LYS A 199 -5.31 -9.87 11.90
N ASN A 200 -6.08 -9.57 12.93
CA ASN A 200 -7.43 -10.09 13.10
C ASN A 200 -8.44 -9.05 12.64
N LYS A 201 -9.12 -9.32 11.52
CA LYS A 201 -10.24 -8.56 10.98
C LYS A 201 -11.54 -9.39 10.97
N THR A 202 -11.55 -10.50 11.73
CA THR A 202 -12.74 -11.35 11.81
C THR A 202 -13.84 -10.68 12.63
N LYS A 203 -15.07 -11.02 12.31
CA LYS A 203 -16.27 -10.68 13.09
C LYS A 203 -16.71 -11.91 13.89
N ILE A 204 -17.40 -11.69 15.01
CA ILE A 204 -17.96 -12.81 15.78
C ILE A 204 -19.23 -13.31 15.04
N ASP A 205 -19.30 -14.62 14.87
CA ASP A 205 -20.51 -15.29 14.35
C ASP A 205 -21.47 -15.55 15.53
N TYR A 206 -22.25 -14.55 15.88
CA TYR A 206 -23.26 -14.68 16.93
C TYR A 206 -24.43 -15.55 16.44
N ASN A 207 -24.68 -16.66 17.13
CA ASN A 207 -25.92 -17.41 16.93
C ASN A 207 -27.08 -16.67 17.61
N LEU A 208 -27.69 -15.71 16.91
CA LEU A 208 -28.78 -14.88 17.44
C LEU A 208 -29.96 -15.69 17.87
N GLU A 209 -30.29 -16.77 17.15
CA GLU A 209 -31.45 -17.65 17.53
C GLU A 209 -31.20 -18.32 18.88
N LYS A 210 -29.95 -18.79 19.09
CA LYS A 210 -29.57 -19.38 20.38
C LYS A 210 -29.60 -18.34 21.50
N LEU A 211 -28.99 -17.18 21.28
CA LEU A 211 -28.95 -16.08 22.25
C LEU A 211 -30.33 -15.56 22.59
N ALA A 212 -31.24 -15.43 21.63
CA ALA A 212 -32.63 -14.94 21.83
C ALA A 212 -33.43 -15.82 22.78
N ASN A 213 -33.02 -17.06 23.01
CA ASN A 213 -33.65 -17.96 23.96
C ASN A 213 -33.11 -17.82 25.40
N GLU A 214 -32.08 -17.01 25.63
CA GLU A 214 -31.53 -16.76 26.95
C GLU A 214 -32.33 -15.69 27.70
N THR A 215 -32.46 -15.87 29.02
CA THR A 215 -33.12 -14.89 29.92
C THR A 215 -32.14 -13.85 30.44
N THR A 216 -31.21 -13.41 29.59
CA THR A 216 -30.19 -12.43 29.87
C THR A 216 -30.43 -11.12 29.11
N LEU A 217 -29.71 -10.05 29.46
CA LEU A 217 -29.76 -8.80 28.70
C LEU A 217 -29.28 -9.03 27.24
N LYS A 218 -28.26 -9.84 27.04
CA LYS A 218 -27.82 -10.29 25.71
C LYS A 218 -28.92 -11.01 24.96
N GLY A 219 -29.64 -11.89 25.62
CA GLY A 219 -30.78 -12.61 25.04
C GLY A 219 -31.90 -11.69 24.60
N LEU A 220 -32.29 -10.72 25.43
CA LEU A 220 -33.29 -9.72 25.07
C LEU A 220 -32.87 -8.86 23.88
N PHE A 221 -31.63 -8.42 23.87
CA PHE A 221 -31.08 -7.67 22.76
C PHE A 221 -31.02 -8.50 21.47
N ALA A 222 -30.52 -9.74 21.54
CA ALA A 222 -30.48 -10.65 20.40
C ALA A 222 -31.89 -10.92 19.83
N LYS A 223 -32.89 -11.06 20.69
CA LYS A 223 -34.29 -11.25 20.27
C LYS A 223 -34.84 -10.06 19.51
N GLU A 224 -34.57 -8.85 19.99
CA GLU A 224 -34.97 -7.59 19.34
C GLU A 224 -34.27 -7.45 17.95
N MET A 225 -32.99 -7.72 17.89
CA MET A 225 -32.21 -7.64 16.63
C MET A 225 -32.67 -8.71 15.63
N LEU A 226 -32.95 -9.92 16.10
CA LEU A 226 -33.49 -10.99 15.26
C LEU A 226 -34.84 -10.64 14.66
N GLN A 227 -35.74 -10.00 15.44
CA GLN A 227 -37.02 -9.51 14.93
C GLN A 227 -36.81 -8.48 13.82
N LYS A 228 -35.89 -7.51 14.00
CA LYS A 228 -35.56 -6.51 12.99
C LYS A 228 -35.00 -7.13 11.71
N LEU A 229 -34.11 -8.13 11.82
CA LEU A 229 -33.59 -8.84 10.67
C LEU A 229 -34.62 -9.64 9.87
N ASN A 230 -35.73 -10.03 10.51
CA ASN A 230 -36.84 -10.78 9.91
C ASN A 230 -37.97 -9.89 9.42
N GLU A 231 -37.84 -8.56 9.45
CA GLU A 231 -38.87 -7.65 8.90
C GLU A 231 -38.96 -7.79 7.37
N ASP A 232 -40.17 -7.78 6.85
CA ASP A 232 -40.43 -7.83 5.42
C ASP A 232 -39.93 -6.53 4.74
N ASN A 233 -39.24 -6.66 3.58
CA ASN A 233 -38.74 -5.57 2.75
C ASN A 233 -37.54 -4.78 3.27
N LEU A 234 -36.67 -5.37 4.09
CA LEU A 234 -35.39 -4.78 4.42
C LEU A 234 -34.51 -4.65 3.16
N SER A 235 -33.93 -3.46 2.97
CA SER A 235 -32.85 -3.28 1.97
C SER A 235 -31.58 -3.99 2.42
N GLU A 236 -30.66 -4.28 1.49
CA GLU A 236 -29.34 -4.83 1.85
C GLU A 236 -28.55 -3.85 2.75
N GLU A 237 -28.70 -2.53 2.54
CA GLU A 237 -28.09 -1.51 3.38
C GLU A 237 -28.63 -1.54 4.82
N ASP A 238 -29.97 -1.69 4.99
CA ASP A 238 -30.58 -1.83 6.33
C ASP A 238 -30.09 -3.09 7.05
N LYS A 239 -29.95 -4.21 6.34
CA LYS A 239 -29.41 -5.45 6.90
C LYS A 239 -27.98 -5.26 7.39
N GLU A 240 -27.12 -4.63 6.60
CA GLU A 240 -25.74 -4.34 7.01
C GLU A 240 -25.67 -3.45 8.26
N ILE A 241 -26.55 -2.44 8.35
CA ILE A 241 -26.66 -1.58 9.53
C ILE A 241 -27.09 -2.38 10.76
N ILE A 242 -28.10 -3.26 10.63
CA ILE A 242 -28.58 -4.09 11.74
C ILE A 242 -27.50 -5.10 12.16
N GLU A 243 -26.80 -5.76 11.21
CA GLU A 243 -25.69 -6.66 11.52
C GLU A 243 -24.56 -5.93 12.27
N LYS A 244 -24.25 -4.70 11.88
CA LYS A 244 -23.27 -3.89 12.59
C LYS A 244 -23.73 -3.49 13.99
N ALA A 245 -25.01 -3.17 14.15
CA ALA A 245 -25.58 -2.89 15.46
C ALA A 245 -25.56 -4.13 16.37
N VAL A 246 -25.80 -5.32 15.83
CA VAL A 246 -25.67 -6.60 16.55
C VAL A 246 -24.24 -6.78 17.06
N GLU A 247 -23.25 -6.61 16.19
CA GLU A 247 -21.82 -6.75 16.55
C GLU A 247 -21.47 -5.84 17.73
N ILE A 248 -21.72 -4.53 17.57
CA ILE A 248 -21.38 -3.51 18.60
C ILE A 248 -22.17 -3.74 19.89
N GLY A 249 -23.46 -4.02 19.79
CA GLY A 249 -24.32 -4.19 20.96
C GLY A 249 -23.99 -5.44 21.77
N LEU A 250 -23.68 -6.56 21.12
CA LEU A 250 -23.28 -7.78 21.81
C LEU A 250 -21.88 -7.69 22.42
N GLU A 251 -20.93 -7.03 21.75
CA GLU A 251 -19.61 -6.72 22.33
C GLU A 251 -19.73 -5.83 23.58
N ALA A 252 -20.59 -4.81 23.55
CA ALA A 252 -20.79 -3.92 24.70
C ALA A 252 -21.45 -4.60 25.91
N LEU A 253 -22.07 -5.76 25.70
CA LEU A 253 -22.74 -6.56 26.75
C LEU A 253 -21.84 -7.70 27.26
N GLU A 254 -20.59 -7.84 26.78
CA GLU A 254 -19.59 -8.78 27.30
C GLU A 254 -18.95 -8.30 28.58
#